data_95028fd676fe435bb00401e471008ae3
#
_entry.id   95028fd676fe435bb00401e471008ae3
#
_cell.length_a   1.000
_cell.length_b   1.000
_cell.length_c   1.000
_cell.angle_alpha   90.00
_cell.angle_beta   90.00
_cell.angle_gamma   90.00
#
_symmetry.space_group_name_H-M   'P 1'
#
loop_
_entity.id
_entity.type
_entity.pdbx_description
1 polymer ?
#
loop_
_entity_poly.entity_id
_entity_poly.type
_entity_poly.pdbx_seq_one_letter_code
_entity_poly.pdbx_strand_id
1 'polypeptide(L)'
;MTKVDIISGFLGAGKTTFIKELIEKVFAGEKLVLIENEFGEIGIDGGFLQDAGIEITEMNSGCICCTLVGDFSVALKKVLDEYHPDHVIIEPSGVGKLSDVAAAIENVKEDADIEIEGRITVVDGKKAKMYLDNFGEFFENQVEHASTIVISRTQNMTDEKIEACV
;
A
#
# COMPACT_ATOMS: atom_id res chain seq x y z
N MET A 1 -8.49 3.84 18.28
CA MET A 1 -7.46 2.97 17.65
C MET A 1 -7.70 3.01 16.15
N THR A 2 -6.77 3.58 15.40
CA THR A 2 -6.82 3.67 13.94
C THR A 2 -6.23 2.41 13.32
N LYS A 3 -6.91 1.82 12.37
CA LYS A 3 -6.43 0.65 11.62
C LYS A 3 -5.57 1.09 10.45
N VAL A 4 -4.51 0.34 10.16
CA VAL A 4 -3.58 0.65 9.08
C VAL A 4 -3.42 -0.56 8.17
N ASP A 5 -3.69 -0.38 6.88
CA ASP A 5 -3.39 -1.36 5.83
C ASP A 5 -2.24 -0.87 4.94
N ILE A 6 -1.28 -1.73 4.69
CA ILE A 6 -0.19 -1.49 3.75
C ILE A 6 -0.49 -2.26 2.48
N ILE A 7 -0.61 -1.54 1.35
CA ILE A 7 -0.87 -2.16 0.03
C ILE A 7 0.35 -2.00 -0.84
N SER A 8 1.19 -3.01 -0.82
CA SER A 8 2.42 -3.12 -1.58
C SER A 8 2.20 -3.84 -2.92
N GLY A 9 3.21 -3.85 -3.74
CA GLY A 9 3.22 -4.54 -5.03
C GLY A 9 4.02 -3.76 -6.07
N PHE A 10 4.54 -4.45 -7.06
CA PHE A 10 5.39 -3.87 -8.08
C PHE A 10 4.66 -2.86 -8.97
N LEU A 11 5.43 -2.04 -9.70
CA LEU A 11 4.87 -1.05 -10.64
C LEU A 11 3.92 -1.70 -11.65
N GLY A 12 2.73 -1.12 -11.78
CA GLY A 12 1.70 -1.62 -12.68
C GLY A 12 1.02 -2.93 -12.27
N ALA A 13 1.22 -3.42 -11.05
CA ALA A 13 0.56 -4.62 -10.54
C ALA A 13 -0.95 -4.47 -10.34
N GLY A 14 -1.48 -3.24 -10.31
CA GLY A 14 -2.90 -2.96 -10.11
C GLY A 14 -3.26 -2.51 -8.70
N LYS A 15 -2.30 -2.01 -7.91
CA LYS A 15 -2.52 -1.51 -6.55
C LYS A 15 -3.63 -0.45 -6.48
N THR A 16 -3.53 0.59 -7.30
CA THR A 16 -4.52 1.67 -7.36
C THR A 16 -5.93 1.14 -7.64
N THR A 17 -6.08 0.20 -8.57
CA THR A 17 -7.39 -0.43 -8.86
C THR A 17 -7.89 -1.21 -7.64
N PHE A 18 -7.02 -1.95 -6.99
CA PHE A 18 -7.36 -2.72 -5.79
C PHE A 18 -7.76 -1.80 -4.63
N ILE A 19 -7.03 -0.71 -4.41
CA ILE A 19 -7.35 0.31 -3.39
C ILE A 19 -8.74 0.91 -3.65
N LYS A 20 -9.05 1.29 -4.89
CA LYS A 20 -10.39 1.81 -5.25
C LYS A 20 -11.50 0.82 -4.90
N GLU A 21 -11.32 -0.44 -5.24
CA GLU A 21 -12.30 -1.50 -4.92
C GLU A 21 -12.47 -1.69 -3.39
N LEU A 22 -11.39 -1.63 -2.62
CA LEU A 22 -11.46 -1.70 -1.16
C LEU A 22 -12.23 -0.51 -0.58
N ILE A 23 -11.92 0.70 -1.05
CA ILE A 23 -12.59 1.93 -0.60
C ILE A 23 -14.09 1.85 -0.86
N GLU A 24 -14.49 1.44 -2.07
CA GLU A 24 -15.89 1.39 -2.46
C GLU A 24 -16.69 0.27 -1.76
N LYS A 25 -16.06 -0.89 -1.56
CA LYS A 25 -16.79 -2.10 -1.16
C LYS A 25 -16.59 -2.49 0.30
N VAL A 26 -15.47 -2.11 0.88
CA VAL A 26 -15.11 -2.53 2.25
C VAL A 26 -15.16 -1.36 3.22
N PHE A 27 -14.57 -0.23 2.87
CA PHE A 27 -14.43 0.93 3.76
C PHE A 27 -15.48 2.02 3.53
N ALA A 28 -16.55 1.70 2.81
CA ALA A 28 -17.61 2.67 2.53
C ALA A 28 -18.21 3.21 3.84
N GLY A 29 -18.10 4.53 4.04
CA GLY A 29 -18.63 5.22 5.22
C GLY A 29 -17.66 5.31 6.40
N GLU A 30 -16.43 4.79 6.29
CA GLU A 30 -15.37 5.02 7.26
C GLU A 30 -14.64 6.33 6.96
N LYS A 31 -14.10 6.96 7.99
CA LYS A 31 -13.20 8.10 7.83
C LYS A 31 -11.81 7.59 7.46
N LEU A 32 -11.51 7.65 6.17
CA LEU A 32 -10.34 7.02 5.58
C LEU A 32 -9.34 8.06 5.09
N VAL A 33 -8.06 7.81 5.34
CA VAL A 33 -6.93 8.56 4.76
C VAL A 33 -6.09 7.62 3.91
N LEU A 34 -5.76 8.05 2.69
CA LEU A 34 -4.84 7.35 1.80
C LEU A 34 -3.50 8.11 1.76
N ILE A 35 -2.42 7.40 2.07
CA ILE A 35 -1.05 7.92 1.97
C ILE A 35 -0.36 7.21 0.80
N GLU A 36 -0.07 7.96 -0.24
CA GLU A 36 0.63 7.47 -1.43
C GLU A 36 2.08 7.96 -1.43
N ASN A 37 2.99 7.07 -1.78
CA ASN A 37 4.39 7.40 -2.00
C ASN A 37 4.80 7.00 -3.41
N GLU A 38 4.51 7.87 -4.37
CA GLU A 38 4.92 7.67 -5.76
C GLU A 38 6.06 8.60 -6.19
N PHE A 39 6.99 8.02 -6.96
CA PHE A 39 7.94 8.77 -7.77
C PHE A 39 7.26 9.17 -9.08
N GLY A 40 6.91 10.44 -9.23
CA GLY A 40 6.47 11.02 -10.50
C GLY A 40 4.96 11.19 -10.64
N GLU A 41 4.62 12.30 -11.22
CA GLU A 41 3.30 12.85 -11.50
C GLU A 41 2.30 11.86 -12.09
N ILE A 42 1.56 11.12 -11.31
CA ILE A 42 0.19 10.69 -11.64
C ILE A 42 -0.45 10.27 -10.30
N GLY A 43 -0.98 11.25 -9.58
CA GLY A 43 -1.85 10.97 -8.43
C GLY A 43 -3.08 10.17 -8.87
N ILE A 44 -3.62 9.33 -8.00
CA ILE A 44 -5.02 8.89 -8.13
C ILE A 44 -5.83 10.16 -8.34
N ASP A 45 -6.75 10.16 -9.32
CA ASP A 45 -7.65 11.28 -9.57
C ASP A 45 -8.27 11.75 -8.24
N GLY A 46 -7.66 12.77 -7.62
CA GLY A 46 -8.11 13.34 -6.35
C GLY A 46 -9.60 13.71 -6.37
N GLY A 47 -10.16 13.96 -7.56
CA GLY A 47 -11.58 14.18 -7.77
C GLY A 47 -12.46 12.97 -7.41
N PHE A 48 -12.06 11.76 -7.75
CA PHE A 48 -12.88 10.57 -7.49
C PHE A 48 -12.99 10.24 -6.01
N LEU A 49 -11.91 10.40 -5.26
CA LEU A 49 -11.89 10.08 -3.83
C LEU A 49 -12.48 11.21 -2.99
N GLN A 50 -12.36 12.48 -3.42
CA GLN A 50 -13.05 13.61 -2.79
C GLN A 50 -14.57 13.50 -2.91
N ASP A 51 -15.09 13.02 -4.04
CA ASP A 51 -16.53 12.78 -4.22
C ASP A 51 -17.06 11.66 -3.31
N ALA A 52 -16.21 10.73 -2.89
CA ALA A 52 -16.54 9.68 -1.92
C ALA A 52 -16.42 10.14 -0.44
N GLY A 53 -16.05 11.41 -0.18
CA GLY A 53 -15.86 11.94 1.17
C GLY A 53 -14.57 11.47 1.83
N ILE A 54 -13.61 11.03 1.05
CA ILE A 54 -12.31 10.51 1.50
C ILE A 54 -11.29 11.64 1.44
N GLU A 55 -10.63 11.89 2.57
CA GLU A 55 -9.51 12.83 2.62
C GLU A 55 -8.24 12.16 2.12
N ILE A 56 -7.71 12.65 0.98
CA ILE A 56 -6.46 12.16 0.42
C ILE A 56 -5.34 13.08 0.90
N THR A 57 -4.39 12.53 1.60
CA THR A 57 -3.15 13.22 1.90
C THR A 57 -2.05 12.68 0.99
N GLU A 58 -1.78 13.38 -0.10
CA GLU A 58 -0.62 13.13 -0.94
C GLU A 58 0.63 13.60 -0.21
N MET A 59 1.49 12.67 0.14
CA MET A 59 2.78 13.00 0.71
C MET A 59 3.85 12.94 -0.38
N ASN A 60 4.08 14.06 -1.03
CA ASN A 60 5.18 14.27 -2.00
C ASN A 60 6.57 14.39 -1.35
N SER A 61 6.77 13.79 -0.21
CA SER A 61 8.04 13.86 0.51
C SER A 61 8.89 12.66 0.16
N GLY A 62 9.76 12.80 -0.84
CA GLY A 62 10.92 11.92 -1.12
C GLY A 62 10.84 10.44 -0.72
N CYS A 63 11.44 9.58 -1.48
CA CYS A 63 11.43 8.13 -1.29
C CYS A 63 11.49 7.67 0.17
N ILE A 64 10.44 7.00 0.66
CA ILE A 64 10.45 6.26 1.95
C ILE A 64 11.64 5.27 2.01
N CYS A 65 12.14 4.84 0.85
CA CYS A 65 13.17 3.80 0.75
C CYS A 65 14.58 4.26 1.11
N CYS A 66 14.90 5.56 1.13
CA CYS A 66 16.32 5.95 1.13
C CYS A 66 16.84 6.71 2.34
N THR A 67 15.99 7.38 3.16
CA THR A 67 16.53 8.17 4.31
C THR A 67 15.53 8.46 5.43
N LEU A 68 14.27 8.02 5.38
CA LEU A 68 13.18 8.77 5.98
C LEU A 68 12.17 7.96 6.81
N VAL A 69 12.59 6.88 7.45
CA VAL A 69 11.76 6.25 8.50
C VAL A 69 11.31 7.31 9.51
N GLY A 70 12.18 8.28 9.82
CA GLY A 70 11.85 9.41 10.70
C GLY A 70 10.80 10.36 10.12
N ASP A 71 10.94 10.78 8.87
CA ASP A 71 10.02 11.74 8.24
C ASP A 71 8.65 11.11 7.98
N PHE A 72 8.60 9.85 7.59
CA PHE A 72 7.34 9.11 7.42
C PHE A 72 6.60 8.97 8.75
N SER A 73 7.30 8.61 9.82
CA SER A 73 6.70 8.49 11.16
C SER A 73 6.12 9.81 11.64
N VAL A 74 6.83 10.93 11.41
CA VAL A 74 6.35 12.28 11.76
C VAL A 74 5.10 12.63 10.95
N ALA A 75 5.11 12.33 9.67
CA ALA A 75 4.00 12.63 8.80
C ALA A 75 2.77 11.77 9.10
N LEU A 76 2.94 10.47 9.39
CA LEU A 76 1.85 9.61 9.82
C LEU A 76 1.24 10.10 11.15
N LYS A 77 2.07 10.49 12.14
CA LYS A 77 1.59 11.08 13.40
C LYS A 77 0.77 12.34 13.14
N LYS A 78 1.25 13.23 12.28
CA LYS A 78 0.53 14.46 11.92
C LYS A 78 -0.84 14.15 11.31
N VAL A 79 -0.92 13.18 10.41
CA VAL A 79 -2.19 12.74 9.80
C VAL A 79 -3.15 12.20 10.88
N LEU A 80 -2.65 11.37 11.79
CA LEU A 80 -3.45 10.83 12.88
C LEU A 80 -4.00 11.91 13.80
N ASP A 81 -3.17 12.90 14.16
CA ASP A 81 -3.53 14.01 15.05
C ASP A 81 -4.48 15.00 14.39
N GLU A 82 -4.32 15.27 13.10
CA GLU A 82 -5.11 16.26 12.37
C GLU A 82 -6.48 15.71 11.94
N TYR A 83 -6.48 14.48 11.41
CA TYR A 83 -7.68 13.91 10.78
C TYR A 83 -8.41 12.91 11.67
N HIS A 84 -7.78 12.31 12.67
CA HIS A 84 -8.37 11.25 13.52
C HIS A 84 -9.12 10.19 12.67
N PRO A 85 -8.47 9.53 11.70
CA PRO A 85 -9.12 8.59 10.82
C PRO A 85 -9.47 7.28 11.53
N ASP A 86 -10.52 6.61 11.05
CA ASP A 86 -10.84 5.24 11.44
C ASP A 86 -9.86 4.28 10.79
N HIS A 87 -9.48 4.57 9.53
CA HIS A 87 -8.61 3.73 8.72
C HIS A 87 -7.58 4.54 7.93
N VAL A 88 -6.37 4.03 7.83
CA VAL A 88 -5.29 4.57 6.99
C VAL A 88 -4.83 3.50 6.01
N ILE A 89 -4.89 3.79 4.72
CA ILE A 89 -4.27 2.97 3.68
C ILE A 89 -2.94 3.60 3.29
N ILE A 90 -1.88 2.79 3.28
CA ILE A 90 -0.54 3.22 2.86
C ILE A 90 -0.16 2.46 1.59
N GLU A 91 0.04 3.20 0.50
CA GLU A 91 0.60 2.67 -0.74
C GLU A 91 2.07 3.09 -0.87
N PRO A 92 3.03 2.22 -0.52
CA PRO A 92 4.44 2.51 -0.70
C PRO A 92 4.83 2.46 -2.18
N SER A 93 6.00 3.00 -2.50
CA SER A 93 6.60 2.88 -3.84
C SER A 93 6.64 1.42 -4.30
N GLY A 94 6.37 1.19 -5.59
CA GLY A 94 6.39 -0.16 -6.18
C GLY A 94 7.73 -0.89 -6.11
N VAL A 95 8.81 -0.19 -5.81
CA VAL A 95 10.16 -0.74 -5.57
C VAL A 95 10.58 -0.66 -4.09
N GLY A 96 9.65 -0.33 -3.18
CA GLY A 96 9.90 -0.29 -1.75
C GLY A 96 9.86 -1.69 -1.11
N LYS A 97 10.65 -1.89 -0.06
CA LYS A 97 10.56 -3.10 0.78
C LYS A 97 9.38 -2.96 1.74
N LEU A 98 8.51 -3.95 1.76
CA LEU A 98 7.35 -3.99 2.67
C LEU A 98 7.79 -4.04 4.13
N SER A 99 8.89 -4.74 4.42
CA SER A 99 9.48 -4.81 5.77
C SER A 99 9.84 -3.44 6.33
N ASP A 100 10.40 -2.54 5.51
CA ASP A 100 10.84 -1.23 5.95
C ASP A 100 9.65 -0.32 6.28
N VAL A 101 8.61 -0.39 5.46
CA VAL A 101 7.36 0.35 5.70
C VAL A 101 6.66 -0.16 6.97
N ALA A 102 6.56 -1.48 7.13
CA ALA A 102 5.96 -2.08 8.32
C ALA A 102 6.73 -1.68 9.60
N ALA A 103 8.06 -1.72 9.56
CA ALA A 103 8.90 -1.29 10.69
C ALA A 103 8.70 0.20 11.03
N ALA A 104 8.57 1.06 10.01
CA ALA A 104 8.33 2.48 10.22
C ALA A 104 6.98 2.73 10.93
N ILE A 105 5.94 1.97 10.58
CA ILE A 105 4.62 2.06 11.23
C ILE A 105 4.66 1.51 12.64
N GLU A 106 5.32 0.38 12.88
CA GLU A 106 5.47 -0.19 14.23
C GLU A 106 6.17 0.79 15.19
N ASN A 107 7.13 1.59 14.71
CA ASN A 107 7.75 2.64 15.53
C ASN A 107 6.74 3.74 15.93
N VAL A 108 5.75 4.03 15.08
CA VAL A 108 4.69 5.01 15.41
C VAL A 108 3.70 4.44 16.41
N LYS A 109 3.49 3.12 16.42
CA LYS A 109 2.60 2.42 17.34
C LYS A 109 2.99 2.59 18.81
N GLU A 110 4.27 2.81 19.10
CA GLU A 110 4.73 3.09 20.47
C GLU A 110 4.17 4.42 21.03
N ASP A 111 3.86 5.38 20.15
CA ASP A 111 3.43 6.73 20.50
C ASP A 111 1.99 7.06 20.06
N ALA A 112 1.34 6.21 19.27
CA ALA A 112 0.01 6.44 18.72
C ALA A 112 -0.86 5.19 18.81
N ASP A 113 -2.16 5.38 18.97
CA ASP A 113 -3.15 4.30 19.07
C ASP A 113 -3.52 3.79 17.67
N ILE A 114 -2.60 3.02 17.07
CA ILE A 114 -2.73 2.41 15.75
C ILE A 114 -2.45 0.92 15.76
N GLU A 115 -3.03 0.19 14.81
CA GLU A 115 -2.79 -1.23 14.58
C GLU A 115 -2.64 -1.53 13.09
N ILE A 116 -1.60 -2.29 12.71
CA ILE A 116 -1.48 -2.82 11.35
C ILE A 116 -2.45 -3.99 11.22
N GLU A 117 -3.53 -3.80 10.47
CA GLU A 117 -4.54 -4.83 10.21
C GLU A 117 -4.12 -5.73 9.05
N GLY A 118 -3.57 -5.15 7.98
CA GLY A 118 -3.16 -5.89 6.79
C GLY A 118 -1.83 -5.44 6.20
N ARG A 119 -1.06 -6.42 5.73
CA ARG A 119 0.08 -6.24 4.84
C ARG A 119 -0.20 -7.00 3.57
N ILE A 120 -0.68 -6.27 2.56
CA ILE A 120 -1.21 -6.84 1.33
C ILE A 120 -0.21 -6.58 0.20
N THR A 121 0.13 -7.60 -0.57
CA THR A 121 0.96 -7.45 -1.76
C THR A 121 0.16 -7.83 -2.99
N VAL A 122 0.02 -6.88 -3.93
CA VAL A 122 -0.62 -7.10 -5.23
C VAL A 122 0.43 -7.55 -6.23
N VAL A 123 0.25 -8.74 -6.80
CA VAL A 123 1.16 -9.39 -7.74
C VAL A 123 0.49 -9.50 -9.11
N ASP A 124 1.12 -8.97 -10.16
CA ASP A 124 0.71 -9.22 -11.54
C ASP A 124 1.05 -10.68 -11.90
N GLY A 125 0.04 -11.54 -11.98
CA GLY A 125 0.22 -12.96 -12.25
C GLY A 125 0.93 -13.27 -13.58
N LYS A 126 0.85 -12.36 -14.57
CA LYS A 126 1.54 -12.54 -15.86
C LYS A 126 3.02 -12.18 -15.79
N LYS A 127 3.42 -11.38 -14.82
CA LYS A 127 4.78 -10.83 -14.68
C LYS A 127 5.53 -11.33 -13.45
N ALA A 128 4.90 -12.09 -12.56
CA ALA A 128 5.47 -12.53 -11.30
C ALA A 128 6.86 -13.15 -11.47
N LYS A 129 6.99 -14.12 -12.38
CA LYS A 129 8.28 -14.76 -12.66
C LYS A 129 9.34 -13.77 -13.17
N MET A 130 8.96 -12.86 -14.07
CA MET A 130 9.87 -11.86 -14.61
C MET A 130 10.38 -10.92 -13.51
N TYR A 131 9.51 -10.53 -12.57
CA TYR A 131 9.91 -9.67 -11.46
C TYR A 131 10.80 -10.40 -10.46
N LEU A 132 10.51 -11.68 -10.17
CA LEU A 132 11.35 -12.50 -9.34
C LEU A 132 12.76 -12.64 -9.92
N ASP A 133 12.86 -12.94 -11.22
CA ASP A 133 14.14 -13.14 -11.90
C ASP A 133 14.99 -11.86 -12.01
N ASN A 134 14.38 -10.68 -12.09
CA ASN A 134 15.08 -9.42 -12.34
C ASN A 134 15.19 -8.48 -11.11
N PHE A 135 14.29 -8.62 -10.14
CA PHE A 135 14.18 -7.74 -8.99
C PHE A 135 14.04 -8.51 -7.68
N GLY A 136 14.62 -9.71 -7.61
CA GLY A 136 14.43 -10.70 -6.56
C GLY A 136 14.34 -10.09 -5.16
N GLU A 137 15.36 -9.34 -4.74
CA GLU A 137 15.43 -8.77 -3.39
C GLU A 137 14.18 -7.96 -2.99
N PHE A 138 13.68 -7.11 -3.89
CA PHE A 138 12.51 -6.26 -3.60
C PHE A 138 11.21 -7.05 -3.72
N PHE A 139 11.09 -7.86 -4.76
CA PHE A 139 9.90 -8.66 -5.01
C PHE A 139 9.73 -9.74 -3.94
N GLU A 140 10.78 -10.46 -3.59
CA GLU A 140 10.79 -11.45 -2.51
C GLU A 140 10.39 -10.82 -1.18
N ASN A 141 10.97 -9.66 -0.83
CA ASN A 141 10.61 -8.96 0.41
C ASN A 141 9.13 -8.58 0.46
N GLN A 142 8.56 -8.10 -0.64
CA GLN A 142 7.13 -7.74 -0.70
C GLN A 142 6.23 -8.97 -0.51
N VAL A 143 6.62 -10.12 -1.05
CA VAL A 143 5.85 -11.37 -0.94
C VAL A 143 6.01 -12.00 0.44
N GLU A 144 7.25 -12.13 0.94
CA GLU A 144 7.54 -12.79 2.21
C GLU A 144 6.97 -12.05 3.42
N HIS A 145 6.91 -10.71 3.37
CA HIS A 145 6.41 -9.90 4.48
C HIS A 145 4.90 -9.60 4.38
N ALA A 146 4.23 -10.06 3.33
CA ALA A 146 2.79 -9.92 3.20
C ALA A 146 2.04 -10.88 4.12
N SER A 147 0.93 -10.42 4.69
CA SER A 147 -0.07 -11.28 5.33
C SER A 147 -1.07 -11.85 4.31
N THR A 148 -1.22 -11.13 3.19
CA THR A 148 -2.14 -11.49 2.11
C THR A 148 -1.52 -11.15 0.76
N ILE A 149 -1.62 -12.07 -0.19
CA ILE A 149 -1.19 -11.85 -1.57
C ILE A 149 -2.42 -11.85 -2.47
N VAL A 150 -2.54 -10.80 -3.28
CA VAL A 150 -3.60 -10.65 -4.28
C VAL A 150 -2.99 -10.78 -5.67
N ILE A 151 -3.37 -11.84 -6.39
CA ILE A 151 -2.91 -12.05 -7.76
C ILE A 151 -3.86 -11.32 -8.72
N SER A 152 -3.34 -10.30 -9.39
CA SER A 152 -4.08 -9.51 -10.37
C SER A 152 -3.92 -10.05 -11.79
N ARG A 153 -4.76 -9.55 -12.72
CA ARG A 153 -4.73 -9.85 -14.16
C ARG A 153 -4.93 -11.34 -14.51
N THR A 154 -5.69 -12.04 -13.68
CA THR A 154 -5.97 -13.47 -13.83
C THR A 154 -7.02 -13.79 -14.90
N GLN A 155 -7.76 -12.80 -15.43
CA GLN A 155 -8.92 -12.99 -16.32
C GLN A 155 -8.63 -13.84 -17.57
N ASN A 156 -7.38 -13.88 -18.01
CA ASN A 156 -6.96 -14.66 -19.18
C ASN A 156 -5.84 -15.66 -18.82
N MET A 157 -5.78 -16.09 -17.57
CA MET A 157 -4.85 -17.12 -17.10
C MET A 157 -5.62 -18.43 -16.86
N THR A 158 -4.97 -19.54 -17.11
CA THR A 158 -5.50 -20.85 -16.70
C THR A 158 -5.25 -21.07 -15.21
N ASP A 159 -6.07 -21.89 -14.57
CA ASP A 159 -5.91 -22.20 -13.15
C ASP A 159 -4.50 -22.73 -12.82
N GLU A 160 -3.94 -23.59 -13.69
CA GLU A 160 -2.57 -24.07 -13.57
C GLU A 160 -1.51 -22.93 -13.54
N LYS A 161 -1.73 -21.87 -14.34
CA LYS A 161 -0.83 -20.71 -14.36
C LYS A 161 -1.00 -19.83 -13.13
N ILE A 162 -2.21 -19.75 -12.59
CA ILE A 162 -2.49 -19.03 -11.35
C ILE A 162 -1.84 -19.78 -10.18
N GLU A 163 -2.02 -21.10 -10.11
CA GLU A 163 -1.39 -21.95 -9.10
C GLU A 163 0.14 -21.88 -9.14
N ALA A 164 0.72 -21.74 -10.32
CA ALA A 164 2.18 -21.60 -10.47
C ALA A 164 2.73 -20.24 -10.01
N CYS A 165 1.86 -19.27 -9.67
CA CYS A 165 2.25 -17.99 -9.08
C CYS A 165 2.30 -18.04 -7.54
N VAL A 166 1.80 -19.10 -6.95
CA VAL A 166 1.73 -19.34 -5.51
C VAL A 166 2.90 -20.21 -5.07
#